data_1307e8bab160e294be6522caede4893c
#
_entry.id   1307e8bab160e294be6522caede4893c
#
_cell.length_a   1.000
_cell.length_b   1.000
_cell.length_c   1.000
_cell.angle_alpha   90.00
_cell.angle_beta   90.00
_cell.angle_gamma   90.00
#
_symmetry.space_group_name_H-M   'P 1'
#
loop_
_entity.id
_entity.type
_entity.pdbx_description
1 polymer ?
#
loop_
_entity_poly.entity_id
_entity_poly.type
_entity_poly.pdbx_seq_one_letter_code
_entity_poly.pdbx_strand_id
1 'polypeptide(L)'
;MDFVPRMKSSEPSAQLSSPAFVDLVFDVPLDRSFTYRSDEAGTSRVGVRVMAPFGRRETLGYVVAVRSEAPAGLAESALKRVRRVVDAEPLFAESEIELARWMAKFYLCGVGEALAAMLPSGRREIAPPALGEEDFDGGKRGLDLSDEQAAALEAISAGGGSSPCYLYGITGSGKTEVFLRAAERTLEAGKSVIYLVPEISLTHQVIDVVA
;
A
#
# COMPACT_ATOMS: atom_id res chain seq x y z
N MET A 1 32.94 25.53 26.30
CA MET A 1 32.62 24.28 27.05
C MET A 1 31.21 23.90 26.66
N ASP A 2 31.10 23.21 25.50
CA ASP A 2 29.79 22.91 24.89
C ASP A 2 29.38 21.50 25.29
N PHE A 3 28.28 21.43 26.02
CA PHE A 3 27.69 20.18 26.48
C PHE A 3 26.75 19.66 25.38
N VAL A 4 27.21 18.67 24.59
CA VAL A 4 26.38 17.95 23.63
C VAL A 4 25.68 16.80 24.38
N PRO A 5 24.33 16.74 24.42
CA PRO A 5 23.64 15.62 25.01
C PRO A 5 23.76 14.39 24.08
N ARG A 6 24.36 13.34 24.61
CA ARG A 6 24.48 12.02 23.99
C ARG A 6 23.09 11.40 23.85
N MET A 7 22.59 11.33 22.63
CA MET A 7 21.37 10.55 22.31
C MET A 7 21.59 9.09 22.72
N LYS A 8 20.76 8.62 23.63
CA LYS A 8 20.68 7.20 23.98
C LYS A 8 20.22 6.43 22.74
N SER A 9 21.07 5.55 22.26
CA SER A 9 20.72 4.51 21.28
C SER A 9 19.54 3.71 21.81
N SER A 10 18.48 3.64 21.02
CA SER A 10 17.34 2.76 21.25
C SER A 10 17.87 1.31 21.36
N GLU A 11 17.56 0.67 22.45
CA GLU A 11 17.83 -0.74 22.68
C GLU A 11 17.21 -1.60 21.58
N PRO A 12 17.89 -2.65 21.11
CA PRO A 12 17.32 -3.58 20.16
C PRO A 12 16.18 -4.33 20.85
N SER A 13 15.02 -4.34 20.21
CA SER A 13 13.83 -5.07 20.60
C SER A 13 14.19 -6.49 21.04
N ALA A 14 13.81 -6.84 22.26
CA ALA A 14 14.05 -8.15 22.84
C ALA A 14 13.63 -9.27 21.87
N GLN A 15 14.58 -10.10 21.48
CA GLN A 15 14.31 -11.34 20.75
C GLN A 15 13.45 -12.21 21.64
N LEU A 16 12.18 -12.38 21.25
CA LEU A 16 11.28 -13.36 21.85
C LEU A 16 11.86 -14.76 21.62
N SER A 17 12.49 -15.34 22.63
CA SER A 17 13.05 -16.69 22.63
C SER A 17 11.99 -17.79 22.83
N SER A 18 10.71 -17.44 22.79
CA SER A 18 9.58 -18.36 22.94
C SER A 18 8.82 -18.49 21.63
N PRO A 19 8.19 -19.65 21.36
CA PRO A 19 7.36 -19.81 20.19
C PRO A 19 6.27 -18.73 20.18
N ALA A 20 6.26 -17.88 19.15
CA ALA A 20 5.23 -16.89 18.97
C ALA A 20 4.08 -17.52 18.17
N PHE A 21 2.86 -17.07 18.45
CA PHE A 21 1.70 -17.42 17.64
C PHE A 21 1.34 -16.23 16.78
N VAL A 22 0.95 -16.49 15.54
CA VAL A 22 0.55 -15.47 14.59
C VAL A 22 -0.85 -15.74 14.08
N ASP A 23 -1.67 -14.70 14.01
CA ASP A 23 -2.98 -14.79 13.37
C ASP A 23 -2.81 -14.41 11.90
N LEU A 24 -3.20 -15.32 11.03
CA LEU A 24 -3.14 -15.18 9.58
C LEU A 24 -4.52 -14.98 8.97
N VAL A 25 -4.61 -14.12 7.98
CA VAL A 25 -5.73 -14.06 7.03
C VAL A 25 -5.23 -14.44 5.65
N PHE A 26 -6.09 -15.00 4.83
CA PHE A 26 -5.80 -15.49 3.48
C PHE A 26 -6.68 -14.78 2.47
N ASP A 27 -6.22 -14.72 1.22
CA ASP A 27 -7.01 -14.24 0.08
C ASP A 27 -8.09 -15.28 -0.28
N VAL A 28 -9.10 -15.33 0.58
CA VAL A 28 -10.28 -16.20 0.46
C VAL A 28 -11.48 -15.50 1.09
N PRO A 29 -12.72 -15.78 0.67
CA PRO A 29 -13.94 -15.13 1.16
C PRO A 29 -14.32 -15.63 2.57
N LEU A 30 -13.42 -15.49 3.52
CA LEU A 30 -13.62 -15.86 4.92
C LEU A 30 -13.29 -14.66 5.82
N ASP A 31 -14.27 -14.25 6.61
CA ASP A 31 -14.13 -13.17 7.60
C ASP A 31 -13.65 -13.71 8.94
N ARG A 32 -12.48 -14.34 8.95
CA ARG A 32 -11.81 -14.79 10.18
C ARG A 32 -10.32 -14.97 9.99
N SER A 33 -9.57 -14.83 11.08
CA SER A 33 -8.16 -15.20 11.15
C SER A 33 -7.97 -16.63 11.63
N PHE A 34 -6.79 -17.17 11.36
CA PHE A 34 -6.37 -18.51 11.76
C PHE A 34 -5.04 -18.42 12.50
N THR A 35 -4.95 -19.02 13.67
CA THR A 35 -3.72 -18.99 14.46
C THR A 35 -2.76 -20.10 14.03
N TYR A 36 -1.49 -19.73 13.85
CA TYR A 36 -0.38 -20.63 13.52
C TYR A 36 0.76 -20.44 14.52
N ARG A 37 1.59 -21.47 14.67
CA ARG A 37 2.87 -21.35 15.37
C ARG A 37 3.92 -20.71 14.44
N SER A 38 4.70 -19.83 15.01
CA SER A 38 5.85 -19.23 14.35
C SER A 38 7.11 -19.54 15.14
N ASP A 39 8.01 -20.30 14.53
CA ASP A 39 9.29 -20.66 15.15
C ASP A 39 10.44 -19.78 14.59
N GLU A 40 10.16 -18.90 13.61
CA GLU A 40 11.15 -18.02 12.97
C GLU A 40 11.01 -16.58 13.45
N ALA A 41 12.10 -15.94 13.81
CA ALA A 41 12.12 -14.55 14.29
C ALA A 41 11.47 -13.54 13.34
N GLY A 42 11.54 -13.79 12.02
CA GLY A 42 10.93 -12.93 11.00
C GLY A 42 9.41 -13.02 10.90
N THR A 43 8.78 -14.12 11.37
CA THR A 43 7.31 -14.30 11.31
C THR A 43 6.57 -13.57 12.40
N SER A 44 7.28 -13.14 13.45
CA SER A 44 6.70 -12.41 14.58
C SER A 44 6.40 -10.94 14.29
N ARG A 45 6.24 -10.58 13.02
CA ARG A 45 5.98 -9.18 12.59
C ARG A 45 4.61 -9.07 11.92
N VAL A 46 3.79 -8.15 12.42
CA VAL A 46 2.53 -7.79 11.77
C VAL A 46 2.83 -7.17 10.41
N GLY A 47 2.01 -7.48 9.41
CA GLY A 47 2.11 -6.92 8.06
C GLY A 47 3.02 -7.67 7.09
N VAL A 48 3.74 -8.73 7.51
CA VAL A 48 4.49 -9.59 6.58
C VAL A 48 3.60 -10.66 5.96
N ARG A 49 3.98 -11.11 4.77
CA ARG A 49 3.38 -12.29 4.14
C ARG A 49 4.18 -13.54 4.52
N VAL A 50 3.45 -14.63 4.68
CA VAL A 50 4.00 -15.94 5.01
C VAL A 50 3.38 -17.03 4.15
N MET A 51 4.12 -18.11 3.90
CA MET A 51 3.55 -19.34 3.37
C MET A 51 3.12 -20.24 4.52
N ALA A 52 1.88 -20.67 4.51
CA ALA A 52 1.32 -21.52 5.55
C ALA A 52 0.37 -22.58 4.98
N PRO A 53 0.24 -23.76 5.64
CA PRO A 53 -0.68 -24.81 5.20
C PRO A 53 -2.14 -24.38 5.45
N PHE A 54 -2.88 -24.13 4.37
CA PHE A 54 -4.30 -23.81 4.40
C PHE A 54 -5.11 -24.89 3.65
N GLY A 55 -5.99 -25.61 4.37
CA GLY A 55 -6.59 -26.81 3.83
C GLY A 55 -5.55 -27.87 3.48
N ARG A 56 -5.51 -28.28 2.20
CA ARG A 56 -4.55 -29.27 1.65
C ARG A 56 -3.39 -28.65 0.89
N ARG A 57 -3.33 -27.32 0.80
CA ARG A 57 -2.33 -26.57 0.01
C ARG A 57 -1.53 -25.63 0.91
N GLU A 58 -0.35 -25.29 0.46
CA GLU A 58 0.37 -24.14 1.00
C GLU A 58 -0.15 -22.87 0.31
N THR A 59 -0.49 -21.87 1.11
CA THR A 59 -1.13 -20.64 0.64
C THR A 59 -0.44 -19.45 1.26
N LEU A 60 -0.36 -18.37 0.51
CA LEU A 60 0.12 -17.08 0.99
C LEU A 60 -0.88 -16.51 1.99
N GLY A 61 -0.42 -16.19 3.19
CA GLY A 61 -1.19 -15.54 4.23
C GLY A 61 -0.53 -14.25 4.69
N TYR A 62 -1.32 -13.37 5.29
CA TYR A 62 -0.88 -12.10 5.86
C TYR A 62 -0.94 -12.17 7.38
N VAL A 63 0.14 -11.79 8.07
CA VAL A 63 0.17 -11.71 9.53
C VAL A 63 -0.57 -10.45 9.97
N VAL A 64 -1.68 -10.62 10.69
CA VAL A 64 -2.52 -9.52 11.18
C VAL A 64 -2.47 -9.32 12.69
N ALA A 65 -1.90 -10.27 13.43
CA ALA A 65 -1.61 -10.14 14.84
C ALA A 65 -0.50 -11.14 15.26
N VAL A 66 0.20 -10.79 16.32
CA VAL A 66 1.19 -11.65 17.00
C VAL A 66 0.74 -11.87 18.44
N ARG A 67 0.85 -13.10 18.94
CA ARG A 67 0.46 -13.50 20.28
C ARG A 67 1.61 -14.23 20.97
N SER A 68 1.74 -14.05 22.28
CA SER A 68 2.68 -14.78 23.13
C SER A 68 2.15 -16.16 23.54
N GLU A 69 0.84 -16.35 23.51
CA GLU A 69 0.16 -17.55 24.00
C GLU A 69 -0.79 -18.12 22.95
N ALA A 70 -0.96 -19.45 22.98
CA ALA A 70 -1.95 -20.12 22.14
C ALA A 70 -3.38 -19.70 22.55
N PRO A 71 -4.33 -19.68 21.62
CA PRO A 71 -5.74 -19.44 21.95
C PRO A 71 -6.26 -20.44 22.98
N ALA A 72 -7.03 -19.97 23.96
CA ALA A 72 -7.63 -20.79 24.98
C ALA A 72 -8.43 -21.95 24.37
N GLY A 73 -8.23 -23.18 24.90
CA GLY A 73 -8.92 -24.37 24.44
C GLY A 73 -8.32 -25.10 23.24
N LEU A 74 -7.22 -24.57 22.66
CA LEU A 74 -6.47 -25.26 21.61
C LEU A 74 -5.12 -25.75 22.15
N ALA A 75 -4.85 -27.05 21.98
CA ALA A 75 -3.53 -27.57 22.28
C ALA A 75 -2.51 -27.01 21.26
N GLU A 76 -1.37 -26.54 21.71
CA GLU A 76 -0.31 -26.01 20.84
C GLU A 76 0.12 -27.02 19.76
N SER A 77 0.10 -28.31 20.07
CA SER A 77 0.42 -29.41 19.16
C SER A 77 -0.57 -29.51 17.97
N ALA A 78 -1.78 -29.02 18.14
CA ALA A 78 -2.81 -29.03 17.09
C ALA A 78 -2.67 -27.83 16.10
N LEU A 79 -1.92 -26.79 16.50
CA LEU A 79 -1.70 -25.63 15.66
C LEU A 79 -0.68 -25.95 14.57
N LYS A 80 -1.06 -25.62 13.33
CA LYS A 80 -0.15 -25.72 12.17
C LYS A 80 0.96 -24.68 12.31
N ARG A 81 2.09 -24.95 11.65
CA ARG A 81 3.25 -24.05 11.62
C ARG A 81 3.28 -23.23 10.34
N VAL A 82 3.74 -21.99 10.45
CA VAL A 82 4.20 -21.21 9.31
C VAL A 82 5.36 -21.97 8.65
N ARG A 83 5.40 -21.99 7.31
CA ARG A 83 6.45 -22.69 6.56
C ARG A 83 7.65 -21.80 6.30
N ARG A 84 7.39 -20.58 5.86
CA ARG A 84 8.44 -19.57 5.60
C ARG A 84 7.85 -18.16 5.56
N VAL A 85 8.68 -17.18 5.88
CA VAL A 85 8.42 -15.77 5.64
C VAL A 85 8.70 -15.44 4.18
N VAL A 86 7.86 -14.64 3.57
CA VAL A 86 8.01 -14.20 2.17
C VAL A 86 8.71 -12.85 2.08
N ASP A 87 8.36 -11.94 2.99
CA ASP A 87 8.86 -10.57 2.96
C ASP A 87 9.91 -10.34 4.05
N ALA A 88 11.00 -9.65 3.72
CA ALA A 88 12.02 -9.25 4.68
C ALA A 88 11.52 -8.15 5.63
N GLU A 89 10.65 -7.26 5.12
CA GLU A 89 10.05 -6.15 5.86
C GLU A 89 8.51 -6.20 5.74
N PRO A 90 7.77 -5.68 6.75
CA PRO A 90 6.32 -5.60 6.67
C PRO A 90 5.88 -4.77 5.46
N LEU A 91 4.90 -5.30 4.71
CA LEU A 91 4.24 -4.58 3.60
C LEU A 91 3.11 -3.67 4.09
N PHE A 92 2.55 -3.99 5.26
CA PHE A 92 1.43 -3.27 5.86
C PHE A 92 1.78 -2.90 7.29
N ALA A 93 1.58 -1.63 7.65
CA ALA A 93 1.55 -1.19 9.04
C ALA A 93 0.15 -1.46 9.64
N GLU A 94 -0.03 -1.16 10.92
CA GLU A 94 -1.32 -1.38 11.60
C GLU A 94 -2.46 -0.57 10.96
N SER A 95 -2.17 0.65 10.49
CA SER A 95 -3.12 1.53 9.80
C SER A 95 -3.70 0.92 8.53
N GLU A 96 -2.86 0.25 7.73
CA GLU A 96 -3.31 -0.44 6.51
C GLU A 96 -4.13 -1.69 6.83
N ILE A 97 -3.79 -2.39 7.91
CA ILE A 97 -4.59 -3.54 8.38
C ILE A 97 -5.95 -3.08 8.90
N GLU A 98 -6.02 -1.95 9.60
CA GLU A 98 -7.30 -1.36 10.02
C GLU A 98 -8.14 -0.92 8.82
N LEU A 99 -7.50 -0.31 7.80
CA LEU A 99 -8.15 0.01 6.54
C LEU A 99 -8.71 -1.24 5.86
N ALA A 100 -7.93 -2.32 5.79
CA ALA A 100 -8.39 -3.60 5.22
C ALA A 100 -9.59 -4.19 5.99
N ARG A 101 -9.60 -4.09 7.32
CA ARG A 101 -10.75 -4.50 8.14
C ARG A 101 -11.99 -3.65 7.85
N TRP A 102 -11.82 -2.34 7.68
CA TRP A 102 -12.91 -1.45 7.28
C TRP A 102 -13.43 -1.80 5.88
N MET A 103 -12.52 -2.00 4.91
CA MET A 103 -12.88 -2.41 3.54
C MET A 103 -13.64 -3.74 3.54
N ALA A 104 -13.15 -4.74 4.28
CA ALA A 104 -13.78 -6.05 4.39
C ALA A 104 -15.23 -5.95 4.90
N LYS A 105 -15.46 -5.13 5.91
CA LYS A 105 -16.80 -4.87 6.45
C LYS A 105 -17.69 -4.10 5.48
N PHE A 106 -17.13 -3.12 4.77
CA PHE A 106 -17.88 -2.26 3.85
C PHE A 106 -18.29 -3.00 2.57
N TYR A 107 -17.37 -3.78 2.00
CA TYR A 107 -17.55 -4.52 0.75
C TYR A 107 -17.99 -5.98 0.96
N LEU A 108 -18.20 -6.43 2.21
CA LEU A 108 -18.63 -7.79 2.56
C LEU A 108 -17.67 -8.86 2.01
N CYS A 109 -16.37 -8.64 2.12
CA CYS A 109 -15.31 -9.59 1.72
C CYS A 109 -14.43 -9.99 2.91
N GLY A 110 -13.52 -10.93 2.71
CA GLY A 110 -12.54 -11.30 3.73
C GLY A 110 -11.44 -10.25 3.89
N VAL A 111 -10.89 -10.09 5.10
CA VAL A 111 -9.75 -9.17 5.35
C VAL A 111 -8.55 -9.53 4.47
N GLY A 112 -8.32 -10.84 4.21
CA GLY A 112 -7.25 -11.28 3.32
C GLY A 112 -7.46 -10.87 1.86
N GLU A 113 -8.70 -10.88 1.38
CA GLU A 113 -9.06 -10.37 0.03
C GLU A 113 -8.83 -8.85 -0.04
N ALA A 114 -9.20 -8.11 1.01
CA ALA A 114 -8.96 -6.66 1.08
C ALA A 114 -7.46 -6.34 1.05
N LEU A 115 -6.62 -7.05 1.85
CA LEU A 115 -5.17 -6.88 1.84
C LEU A 115 -4.56 -7.25 0.48
N ALA A 116 -5.04 -8.32 -0.16
CA ALA A 116 -4.59 -8.72 -1.49
C ALA A 116 -4.89 -7.63 -2.53
N ALA A 117 -6.09 -7.02 -2.48
CA ALA A 117 -6.48 -5.94 -3.37
C ALA A 117 -5.69 -4.63 -3.17
N MET A 118 -5.14 -4.40 -1.97
CA MET A 118 -4.28 -3.23 -1.69
C MET A 118 -2.87 -3.38 -2.26
N LEU A 119 -2.48 -4.59 -2.67
CA LEU A 119 -1.19 -4.83 -3.31
C LEU A 119 -1.31 -4.67 -4.83
N PRO A 120 -0.31 -4.10 -5.50
CA PRO A 120 -0.28 -4.08 -6.95
C PRO A 120 -0.39 -5.49 -7.51
N SER A 121 -1.44 -5.78 -8.24
CA SER A 121 -1.63 -7.04 -8.98
C SER A 121 -0.80 -6.99 -10.26
N GLY A 122 0.51 -6.97 -10.15
CA GLY A 122 1.41 -6.97 -11.28
C GLY A 122 2.51 -8.00 -11.08
N ARG A 123 2.82 -8.78 -12.11
CA ARG A 123 4.11 -9.46 -12.16
C ARG A 123 5.17 -8.38 -11.98
N ARG A 124 6.06 -8.54 -11.01
CA ARG A 124 7.25 -7.69 -10.82
C ARG A 124 8.19 -7.63 -12.05
N GLU A 125 7.78 -8.23 -13.17
CA GLU A 125 8.57 -8.35 -14.40
C GLU A 125 8.23 -7.32 -15.48
N ILE A 126 7.21 -6.49 -15.27
CA ILE A 126 7.06 -5.31 -16.09
C ILE A 126 7.58 -4.16 -15.24
N ALA A 127 8.91 -4.00 -15.21
CA ALA A 127 9.44 -2.66 -15.13
C ALA A 127 8.60 -1.86 -16.14
N PRO A 128 7.97 -0.72 -15.77
CA PRO A 128 7.43 0.15 -16.78
C PRO A 128 8.55 0.29 -17.82
N PRO A 129 8.26 0.17 -19.12
CA PRO A 129 9.29 0.37 -20.12
C PRO A 129 10.01 1.63 -19.66
N ALA A 130 11.32 1.55 -19.49
CA ALA A 130 12.09 2.75 -19.24
C ALA A 130 11.69 3.66 -20.38
N LEU A 131 10.82 4.62 -20.10
CA LEU A 131 10.41 5.61 -21.08
C LEU A 131 11.72 6.29 -21.41
N GLY A 132 12.27 5.92 -22.59
CA GLY A 132 13.50 6.51 -23.07
C GLY A 132 13.21 8.00 -23.16
N GLU A 133 14.12 8.81 -22.67
CA GLU A 133 14.04 10.27 -22.80
C GLU A 133 13.82 10.72 -24.26
N GLU A 134 13.96 9.79 -25.22
CA GLU A 134 13.84 9.99 -26.66
C GLU A 134 12.40 9.83 -27.21
N ASP A 135 11.50 9.14 -26.48
CA ASP A 135 10.08 8.98 -26.89
C ASP A 135 9.20 10.13 -26.38
N PHE A 136 9.80 11.08 -25.71
CA PHE A 136 9.14 12.25 -25.17
C PHE A 136 9.11 13.34 -26.24
N ASP A 137 8.29 13.15 -27.28
CA ASP A 137 7.85 14.28 -28.11
C ASP A 137 6.97 15.18 -27.21
N GLY A 138 7.62 16.19 -26.65
CA GLY A 138 6.98 17.24 -25.85
C GLY A 138 5.89 18.01 -26.58
N GLY A 139 5.15 17.27 -27.42
CA GLY A 139 4.05 17.75 -28.23
C GLY A 139 2.96 18.34 -27.34
N LYS A 140 3.01 19.66 -27.21
CA LYS A 140 1.97 20.54 -26.66
C LYS A 140 1.95 20.84 -25.17
N ARG A 141 3.05 20.69 -24.43
CA ARG A 141 3.15 21.26 -23.07
C ARG A 141 3.19 22.81 -23.02
N GLY A 142 2.98 23.49 -24.14
CA GLY A 142 2.97 24.93 -24.26
C GLY A 142 1.59 25.55 -24.40
N LEU A 143 0.51 24.85 -24.14
CA LEU A 143 -0.80 25.48 -24.10
C LEU A 143 -0.91 26.29 -22.81
N ASP A 144 -1.09 27.60 -22.98
CA ASP A 144 -1.40 28.49 -21.87
C ASP A 144 -2.72 28.04 -21.23
N LEU A 145 -2.72 27.90 -19.91
CA LEU A 145 -3.94 27.63 -19.18
C LEU A 145 -4.93 28.79 -19.35
N SER A 146 -6.20 28.49 -19.52
CA SER A 146 -7.22 29.55 -19.42
C SER A 146 -7.24 30.15 -18.01
N ASP A 147 -7.79 31.34 -17.88
CA ASP A 147 -7.90 32.02 -16.58
C ASP A 147 -8.61 31.15 -15.52
N GLU A 148 -9.64 30.39 -15.94
CA GLU A 148 -10.37 29.46 -15.08
C GLU A 148 -9.52 28.26 -14.67
N GLN A 149 -8.73 27.71 -15.59
CA GLN A 149 -7.81 26.60 -15.30
C GLN A 149 -6.67 27.04 -14.38
N ALA A 150 -6.12 28.22 -14.62
CA ALA A 150 -5.09 28.80 -13.76
C ALA A 150 -5.62 29.04 -12.33
N ALA A 151 -6.82 29.61 -12.21
CA ALA A 151 -7.47 29.82 -10.91
C ALA A 151 -7.74 28.49 -10.18
N ALA A 152 -8.18 27.45 -10.91
CA ALA A 152 -8.39 26.10 -10.33
C ALA A 152 -7.07 25.49 -9.83
N LEU A 153 -5.98 25.62 -10.61
CA LEU A 153 -4.65 25.15 -10.24
C LEU A 153 -4.13 25.84 -8.98
N GLU A 154 -4.31 27.15 -8.86
CA GLU A 154 -3.93 27.90 -7.66
C GLU A 154 -4.76 27.49 -6.45
N ALA A 155 -6.08 27.25 -6.61
CA ALA A 155 -6.93 26.77 -5.54
C ALA A 155 -6.51 25.37 -5.02
N ILE A 156 -6.13 24.45 -5.92
CA ILE A 156 -5.59 23.12 -5.56
C ILE A 156 -4.28 23.30 -4.78
N SER A 157 -3.39 24.16 -5.24
CA SER A 157 -2.09 24.40 -4.62
C SER A 157 -2.21 25.06 -3.25
N ALA A 158 -3.16 25.97 -3.07
CA ALA A 158 -3.42 26.68 -1.80
C ALA A 158 -4.06 25.80 -0.72
N GLY A 159 -4.75 24.72 -1.11
CA GLY A 159 -5.46 23.82 -0.20
C GLY A 159 -4.57 22.99 0.74
N GLY A 160 -3.26 23.11 0.67
CA GLY A 160 -2.31 22.54 1.64
C GLY A 160 -2.28 21.01 1.76
N GLY A 161 -2.83 20.28 0.80
CA GLY A 161 -2.69 18.82 0.71
C GLY A 161 -3.55 17.99 1.66
N SER A 162 -4.28 18.59 2.58
CA SER A 162 -5.10 17.85 3.58
C SER A 162 -6.61 17.95 3.33
N SER A 163 -7.05 18.81 2.42
CA SER A 163 -8.46 18.99 2.12
C SER A 163 -8.82 18.40 0.76
N PRO A 164 -9.92 17.63 0.64
CA PRO A 164 -10.40 17.16 -0.64
C PRO A 164 -10.80 18.36 -1.52
N CYS A 165 -10.36 18.34 -2.77
CA CYS A 165 -10.72 19.32 -3.78
C CYS A 165 -11.54 18.64 -4.87
N TYR A 166 -12.67 19.25 -5.27
CA TYR A 166 -13.50 18.76 -6.36
C TYR A 166 -13.43 19.73 -7.55
N LEU A 167 -12.81 19.25 -8.65
CA LEU A 167 -12.73 20.01 -9.89
C LEU A 167 -13.93 19.69 -10.78
N TYR A 168 -14.84 20.65 -10.93
CA TYR A 168 -16.02 20.55 -11.77
C TYR A 168 -15.78 21.18 -13.15
N GLY A 169 -16.30 20.53 -14.21
CA GLY A 169 -16.23 21.07 -15.57
C GLY A 169 -16.81 20.08 -16.58
N ILE A 170 -17.27 20.57 -17.71
CA ILE A 170 -17.79 19.75 -18.82
C ILE A 170 -16.68 18.88 -19.44
N THR A 171 -17.07 17.86 -20.20
CA THR A 171 -16.13 17.03 -20.96
C THR A 171 -15.36 17.93 -21.96
N GLY A 172 -14.04 17.75 -22.05
CA GLY A 172 -13.20 18.56 -22.92
C GLY A 172 -12.78 19.95 -22.36
N SER A 173 -13.17 20.30 -21.11
CA SER A 173 -12.77 21.57 -20.50
C SER A 173 -11.31 21.62 -20.00
N GLY A 174 -10.51 20.57 -20.27
CA GLY A 174 -9.10 20.53 -19.88
C GLY A 174 -8.85 20.22 -18.40
N LYS A 175 -9.80 19.56 -17.69
CA LYS A 175 -9.59 19.12 -16.30
C LYS A 175 -8.32 18.29 -16.12
N THR A 176 -8.04 17.42 -17.09
CA THR A 176 -6.83 16.57 -17.08
C THR A 176 -5.57 17.40 -17.05
N GLU A 177 -5.51 18.49 -17.85
CA GLU A 177 -4.36 19.40 -17.86
C GLU A 177 -4.14 20.06 -16.50
N VAL A 178 -5.21 20.49 -15.83
CA VAL A 178 -5.11 21.07 -14.46
C VAL A 178 -4.55 20.04 -13.49
N PHE A 179 -5.00 18.78 -13.54
CA PHE A 179 -4.47 17.72 -12.66
C PHE A 179 -3.00 17.41 -12.98
N LEU A 180 -2.61 17.39 -14.24
CA LEU A 180 -1.23 17.13 -14.63
C LEU A 180 -0.30 18.26 -14.16
N ARG A 181 -0.70 19.53 -14.33
CA ARG A 181 0.08 20.67 -13.80
C ARG A 181 0.18 20.66 -12.28
N ALA A 182 -0.88 20.22 -11.57
CA ALA A 182 -0.82 20.04 -10.12
C ALA A 182 0.13 18.91 -9.73
N ALA A 183 0.16 17.82 -10.50
CA ALA A 183 1.08 16.72 -10.32
C ALA A 183 2.54 17.14 -10.55
N GLU A 184 2.83 17.87 -11.64
CA GLU A 184 4.15 18.42 -11.95
C GLU A 184 4.67 19.27 -10.78
N ARG A 185 3.89 20.24 -10.30
CA ARG A 185 4.25 21.09 -9.14
C ARG A 185 4.53 20.26 -7.88
N THR A 186 3.78 19.17 -7.69
CA THR A 186 3.96 18.28 -6.53
C THR A 186 5.27 17.51 -6.63
N LEU A 187 5.62 17.01 -7.83
CA LEU A 187 6.88 16.32 -8.10
C LEU A 187 8.08 17.27 -8.00
N GLU A 188 7.98 18.49 -8.54
CA GLU A 188 9.01 19.53 -8.41
C GLU A 188 9.28 19.90 -6.95
N ALA A 189 8.26 19.82 -6.09
CA ALA A 189 8.40 19.99 -4.64
C ALA A 189 9.00 18.74 -3.93
N GLY A 190 9.47 17.73 -4.66
CA GLY A 190 10.07 16.50 -4.14
C GLY A 190 9.08 15.55 -3.47
N LYS A 191 7.78 15.68 -3.74
CA LYS A 191 6.72 14.82 -3.21
C LYS A 191 6.30 13.77 -4.23
N SER A 192 5.51 12.79 -3.79
CA SER A 192 4.96 11.74 -4.65
C SER A 192 3.53 12.06 -5.07
N VAL A 193 3.13 11.56 -6.23
CA VAL A 193 1.77 11.68 -6.77
C VAL A 193 1.19 10.29 -7.03
N ILE A 194 -0.08 10.08 -6.68
CA ILE A 194 -0.85 8.91 -7.08
C ILE A 194 -1.99 9.41 -7.97
N TYR A 195 -1.97 9.01 -9.24
CA TYR A 195 -3.01 9.34 -10.22
C TYR A 195 -3.92 8.14 -10.43
N LEU A 196 -5.17 8.22 -9.99
CA LEU A 196 -6.16 7.14 -10.11
C LEU A 196 -7.04 7.38 -11.32
N VAL A 197 -7.11 6.38 -12.21
CA VAL A 197 -7.90 6.41 -13.44
C VAL A 197 -9.02 5.38 -13.34
N PRO A 198 -10.30 5.76 -13.54
CA PRO A 198 -11.43 4.86 -13.32
C PRO A 198 -11.56 3.74 -14.37
N GLU A 199 -10.97 3.89 -15.55
CA GLU A 199 -11.07 2.93 -16.65
C GLU A 199 -9.71 2.63 -17.27
N ILE A 200 -9.45 1.34 -17.55
CA ILE A 200 -8.20 0.88 -18.18
C ILE A 200 -8.01 1.50 -19.57
N SER A 201 -9.10 1.75 -20.31
CA SER A 201 -9.08 2.38 -21.63
C SER A 201 -8.51 3.80 -21.64
N LEU A 202 -8.64 4.53 -20.53
CA LEU A 202 -8.08 5.86 -20.36
C LEU A 202 -6.60 5.84 -19.94
N THR A 203 -6.10 4.70 -19.48
CA THR A 203 -4.73 4.56 -18.98
C THR A 203 -3.70 4.85 -20.08
N HIS A 204 -3.93 4.39 -21.32
CA HIS A 204 -3.04 4.66 -22.44
C HIS A 204 -2.99 6.16 -22.77
N GLN A 205 -4.15 6.83 -22.80
CA GLN A 205 -4.19 8.28 -23.04
C GLN A 205 -3.49 9.11 -21.95
N VAL A 206 -3.58 8.65 -20.70
CA VAL A 206 -2.91 9.31 -19.57
C VAL A 206 -1.42 8.99 -19.58
N ILE A 207 -1.01 7.78 -19.91
CA ILE A 207 0.40 7.40 -20.03
C ILE A 207 1.05 8.23 -21.14
N ASP A 208 0.40 8.36 -22.32
CA ASP A 208 0.90 9.14 -23.45
C ASP A 208 1.03 10.65 -23.15
N VAL A 209 0.35 11.14 -22.12
CA VAL A 209 0.39 12.55 -21.69
C VAL A 209 1.34 12.76 -20.51
N VAL A 210 1.55 11.74 -19.66
CA VAL A 210 2.39 11.82 -18.45
C VAL A 210 3.79 11.27 -18.68
N ALA A 211 3.98 10.41 -19.69
CA ALA A 211 5.28 9.95 -20.16
C ALA A 211 5.92 10.95 -21.08
#